data_b22ba5f3d37ad3801ad96dc61d53e9fd
#
_entry.id   b22ba5f3d37ad3801ad96dc61d53e9fd
#
_cell.length_a   1.000
_cell.length_b   1.000
_cell.length_c   1.000
_cell.angle_alpha   90.00
_cell.angle_beta   90.00
_cell.angle_gamma   90.00
#
_symmetry.space_group_name_H-M   'P 1'
#
loop_
_entity.id
_entity.type
_entity.pdbx_description
1 polymer ?
#
loop_
_entity_poly.entity_id
_entity_poly.type
_entity_poly.pdbx_seq_one_letter_code
_entity_poly.pdbx_strand_id
1 'polypeptide(L)'
;MKSKLLLAAALAAGATALAAYAAPAAYITAAVADKARPANDTQRDADRKPAEMLEFAGVKPGMTVVDLIPGGGYFTRIFSKAVGSKGTVYAVGNPPRASQDPSKPPPPQPQDTIAADPNYSNVKSIHIPLLQGVSIPTQADIVWTAQNYHDLKNAPNIDMVAFDKSVFNSLKPGGVFIVLDHVANPDTPNVTSTLHRIDPAVVRKEAEAAGFKFDGESKALHNPADDHTTRSTADGPLRHKTDQFVYKFRKPK
;
A
#
# COMPACT_ATOMS: atom_id res chain seq x y z
N MET A 1 -50.54 9.40 -56.70
CA MET A 1 -49.39 8.56 -56.37
C MET A 1 -48.79 9.10 -55.10
N LYS A 2 -49.01 8.46 -53.96
CA LYS A 2 -48.51 8.88 -52.66
C LYS A 2 -47.45 7.88 -52.21
N SER A 3 -46.15 8.29 -52.22
CA SER A 3 -45.02 7.49 -51.71
C SER A 3 -44.98 7.51 -50.19
N LYS A 4 -45.06 6.32 -49.59
CA LYS A 4 -44.84 6.14 -48.18
C LYS A 4 -43.35 5.87 -47.92
N LEU A 5 -42.67 6.80 -47.23
CA LEU A 5 -41.31 6.56 -46.67
C LEU A 5 -41.48 5.74 -45.40
N LEU A 6 -40.89 4.55 -45.38
CA LEU A 6 -40.71 3.74 -44.18
C LEU A 6 -39.36 4.12 -43.53
N LEU A 7 -39.44 4.68 -42.33
CA LEU A 7 -38.26 4.99 -41.49
C LEU A 7 -37.95 3.74 -40.64
N ALA A 8 -36.85 3.06 -40.93
CA ALA A 8 -36.37 1.95 -40.10
C ALA A 8 -35.48 2.52 -38.99
N ALA A 9 -35.94 2.45 -37.74
CA ALA A 9 -35.13 2.77 -36.55
C ALA A 9 -34.31 1.55 -36.18
N ALA A 10 -32.98 1.63 -36.34
CA ALA A 10 -32.07 0.62 -35.85
C ALA A 10 -31.80 0.87 -34.33
N LEU A 11 -32.29 -0.02 -33.47
CA LEU A 11 -31.88 -0.07 -32.07
C LEU A 11 -30.48 -0.69 -32.00
N ALA A 12 -29.46 0.13 -31.67
CA ALA A 12 -28.16 -0.36 -31.30
C ALA A 12 -28.20 -0.76 -29.81
N ALA A 13 -28.27 -2.06 -29.53
CA ALA A 13 -28.13 -2.61 -28.20
C ALA A 13 -26.64 -2.54 -27.83
N GLY A 14 -26.27 -1.55 -27.02
CA GLY A 14 -24.93 -1.45 -26.39
C GLY A 14 -24.79 -2.52 -25.31
N ALA A 15 -24.09 -3.60 -25.61
CA ALA A 15 -23.68 -4.57 -24.61
C ALA A 15 -22.54 -3.96 -23.80
N THR A 16 -22.82 -3.45 -22.59
CA THR A 16 -21.83 -3.13 -21.59
C THR A 16 -21.24 -4.45 -21.09
N ALA A 17 -20.05 -4.81 -21.56
CA ALA A 17 -19.28 -5.91 -21.01
C ALA A 17 -18.87 -5.53 -19.57
N LEU A 18 -19.56 -6.09 -18.58
CA LEU A 18 -19.08 -6.14 -17.21
C LEU A 18 -17.78 -6.97 -17.24
N ALA A 19 -16.63 -6.30 -17.06
CA ALA A 19 -15.38 -7.01 -16.84
C ALA A 19 -15.54 -7.85 -15.57
N ALA A 20 -15.69 -9.16 -15.74
CA ALA A 20 -15.68 -10.08 -14.62
C ALA A 20 -14.29 -10.01 -14.00
N TYR A 21 -14.19 -9.48 -12.79
CA TYR A 21 -12.97 -9.56 -11.99
C TYR A 21 -12.68 -11.05 -11.79
N ALA A 22 -11.54 -11.51 -12.31
CA ALA A 22 -11.09 -12.87 -12.06
C ALA A 22 -10.91 -13.05 -10.55
N ALA A 23 -11.32 -14.21 -10.02
CA ALA A 23 -11.12 -14.51 -8.61
C ALA A 23 -9.62 -14.43 -8.26
N PRO A 24 -9.25 -13.93 -7.07
CA PRO A 24 -7.87 -13.86 -6.65
C PRO A 24 -7.17 -15.23 -6.71
N ALA A 25 -5.88 -15.23 -7.04
CA ALA A 25 -5.10 -16.46 -7.12
C ALA A 25 -5.17 -17.26 -5.81
N ALA A 26 -5.20 -18.59 -5.90
CA ALA A 26 -5.42 -19.46 -4.75
C ALA A 26 -4.41 -19.23 -3.60
N TYR A 27 -3.14 -18.93 -3.92
CA TYR A 27 -2.12 -18.63 -2.91
C TYR A 27 -2.39 -17.31 -2.17
N ILE A 28 -3.00 -16.32 -2.82
CA ILE A 28 -3.42 -15.05 -2.18
C ILE A 28 -4.60 -15.31 -1.26
N THR A 29 -5.60 -16.02 -1.75
CA THR A 29 -6.77 -16.38 -0.92
C THR A 29 -6.35 -17.17 0.32
N ALA A 30 -5.43 -18.12 0.16
CA ALA A 30 -4.88 -18.90 1.28
C ALA A 30 -4.09 -18.02 2.27
N ALA A 31 -3.30 -17.04 1.77
CA ALA A 31 -2.56 -16.12 2.62
C ALA A 31 -3.48 -15.20 3.44
N VAL A 32 -4.56 -14.73 2.86
CA VAL A 32 -5.57 -13.92 3.56
C VAL A 32 -6.33 -14.76 4.60
N ALA A 33 -6.63 -16.04 4.30
CA ALA A 33 -7.34 -16.96 5.19
C ALA A 33 -6.43 -17.63 6.23
N ASP A 34 -5.14 -17.25 6.34
CA ASP A 34 -4.21 -17.89 7.27
C ASP A 34 -4.65 -17.73 8.72
N LYS A 35 -4.79 -18.86 9.40
CA LYS A 35 -5.29 -18.94 10.79
C LYS A 35 -4.31 -18.41 11.84
N ALA A 36 -3.04 -18.23 11.50
CA ALA A 36 -2.05 -17.63 12.40
C ALA A 36 -2.19 -16.08 12.46
N ARG A 37 -3.01 -15.48 11.59
CA ARG A 37 -3.29 -14.04 11.64
C ARG A 37 -4.11 -13.67 12.87
N PRO A 38 -3.74 -12.60 13.60
CA PRO A 38 -4.52 -12.13 14.74
C PRO A 38 -5.95 -11.75 14.37
N ALA A 39 -6.90 -11.94 15.29
CA ALA A 39 -8.29 -11.55 15.08
C ALA A 39 -8.46 -10.06 14.74
N ASN A 40 -7.66 -9.18 15.36
CA ASN A 40 -7.66 -7.74 15.04
C ASN A 40 -7.24 -7.44 13.59
N ASP A 41 -6.47 -8.31 12.95
CA ASP A 41 -6.13 -8.18 11.55
C ASP A 41 -7.30 -8.62 10.67
N THR A 42 -7.82 -9.84 10.93
CA THR A 42 -8.87 -10.45 10.09
C THR A 42 -10.19 -9.68 10.12
N GLN A 43 -10.53 -9.03 11.24
CA GLN A 43 -11.69 -8.15 11.35
C GLN A 43 -11.65 -6.94 10.40
N ARG A 44 -10.45 -6.57 9.92
CA ARG A 44 -10.23 -5.44 9.01
C ARG A 44 -10.22 -5.84 7.54
N ASP A 45 -10.34 -7.11 7.21
CA ASP A 45 -10.18 -7.59 5.83
C ASP A 45 -11.26 -7.03 4.90
N ALA A 46 -12.49 -6.90 5.38
CA ALA A 46 -13.58 -6.31 4.60
C ALA A 46 -13.29 -4.86 4.18
N ASP A 47 -12.68 -4.06 5.06
CA ASP A 47 -12.35 -2.66 4.82
C ASP A 47 -11.04 -2.52 4.03
N ARG A 48 -10.08 -3.42 4.23
CA ARG A 48 -8.74 -3.32 3.61
C ARG A 48 -8.57 -4.11 2.32
N LYS A 49 -9.52 -4.98 2.00
CA LYS A 49 -9.59 -5.78 0.76
C LYS A 49 -8.23 -6.39 0.37
N PRO A 50 -7.58 -7.15 1.28
CA PRO A 50 -6.18 -7.54 1.11
C PRO A 50 -5.92 -8.40 -0.13
N ALA A 51 -6.87 -9.25 -0.53
CA ALA A 51 -6.71 -10.05 -1.74
C ALA A 51 -6.61 -9.17 -2.99
N GLU A 52 -7.50 -8.19 -3.14
CA GLU A 52 -7.47 -7.22 -4.25
C GLU A 52 -6.18 -6.38 -4.23
N MET A 53 -5.69 -6.03 -3.05
CA MET A 53 -4.45 -5.27 -2.89
C MET A 53 -3.23 -6.07 -3.35
N LEU A 54 -3.12 -7.35 -2.98
CA LEU A 54 -2.02 -8.21 -3.40
C LEU A 54 -2.06 -8.50 -4.91
N GLU A 55 -3.26 -8.73 -5.46
CA GLU A 55 -3.44 -8.89 -6.91
C GLU A 55 -2.99 -7.64 -7.67
N PHE A 56 -3.43 -6.47 -7.23
CA PHE A 56 -3.05 -5.21 -7.85
C PHE A 56 -1.53 -4.97 -7.78
N ALA A 57 -0.90 -5.24 -6.63
CA ALA A 57 0.54 -5.15 -6.46
C ALA A 57 1.30 -6.18 -7.31
N GLY A 58 0.64 -7.26 -7.73
CA GLY A 58 1.24 -8.36 -8.51
C GLY A 58 2.13 -9.26 -7.66
N VAL A 59 1.83 -9.44 -6.37
CA VAL A 59 2.56 -10.33 -5.46
C VAL A 59 2.53 -11.76 -6.01
N LYS A 60 3.68 -12.45 -5.99
CA LYS A 60 3.79 -13.85 -6.44
C LYS A 60 4.68 -14.66 -5.49
N PRO A 61 4.49 -15.98 -5.42
CA PRO A 61 5.40 -16.86 -4.69
C PRO A 61 6.87 -16.67 -5.13
N GLY A 62 7.77 -16.69 -4.15
CA GLY A 62 9.22 -16.53 -4.37
C GLY A 62 9.70 -15.08 -4.46
N MET A 63 8.81 -14.08 -4.46
CA MET A 63 9.20 -12.67 -4.52
C MET A 63 9.85 -12.17 -3.23
N THR A 64 10.64 -11.11 -3.37
CA THR A 64 11.10 -10.25 -2.27
C THR A 64 10.19 -9.03 -2.19
N VAL A 65 9.52 -8.86 -1.06
CA VAL A 65 8.61 -7.74 -0.77
C VAL A 65 9.15 -6.93 0.39
N VAL A 66 9.13 -5.62 0.28
CA VAL A 66 9.35 -4.67 1.40
C VAL A 66 8.01 -4.14 1.86
N ASP A 67 7.69 -4.34 3.13
CA ASP A 67 6.60 -3.66 3.82
C ASP A 67 7.21 -2.48 4.60
N LEU A 68 7.06 -1.29 4.05
CA LEU A 68 7.68 -0.06 4.56
C LEU A 68 6.75 0.59 5.58
N ILE A 69 7.22 0.76 6.79
CA ILE A 69 6.47 1.22 7.96
C ILE A 69 5.27 0.28 8.21
N PRO A 70 5.54 -1.00 8.57
CA PRO A 70 4.52 -2.05 8.60
C PRO A 70 3.46 -1.85 9.71
N GLY A 71 3.66 -0.89 10.62
CA GLY A 71 2.79 -0.69 11.78
C GLY A 71 2.63 -1.97 12.60
N GLY A 72 1.39 -2.41 12.83
CA GLY A 72 1.10 -3.69 13.50
C GLY A 72 1.36 -4.95 12.66
N GLY A 73 1.85 -4.81 11.43
CA GLY A 73 2.24 -5.92 10.54
C GLY A 73 1.08 -6.61 9.82
N TYR A 74 -0.01 -5.90 9.58
CA TYR A 74 -1.17 -6.44 8.87
C TYR A 74 -0.80 -7.02 7.51
N PHE A 75 -0.16 -6.21 6.64
CA PHE A 75 0.27 -6.67 5.33
C PHE A 75 1.50 -7.57 5.40
N THR A 76 2.41 -7.34 6.35
CA THR A 76 3.60 -8.19 6.56
C THR A 76 3.25 -9.67 6.65
N ARG A 77 2.24 -10.01 7.49
CA ARG A 77 1.80 -11.40 7.67
C ARG A 77 1.20 -11.99 6.40
N ILE A 78 0.40 -11.22 5.67
CA ILE A 78 -0.22 -11.68 4.42
C ILE A 78 0.86 -11.84 3.34
N PHE A 79 1.79 -10.88 3.19
CA PHE A 79 2.90 -10.99 2.25
C PHE A 79 3.75 -12.23 2.53
N SER A 80 4.09 -12.49 3.81
CA SER A 80 4.85 -13.67 4.23
C SER A 80 4.25 -14.96 3.69
N LYS A 81 2.94 -15.14 3.85
CA LYS A 81 2.23 -16.33 3.36
C LYS A 81 2.11 -16.35 1.84
N ALA A 82 1.85 -15.21 1.21
CA ALA A 82 1.67 -15.11 -0.24
C ALA A 82 2.97 -15.39 -1.02
N VAL A 83 4.11 -14.88 -0.54
CA VAL A 83 5.40 -15.17 -1.20
C VAL A 83 5.94 -16.55 -0.86
N GLY A 84 5.48 -17.16 0.24
CA GLY A 84 5.85 -18.51 0.67
C GLY A 84 7.32 -18.66 1.07
N SER A 85 7.74 -19.89 1.36
CA SER A 85 9.07 -20.20 1.93
C SER A 85 10.26 -19.85 1.03
N LYS A 86 10.04 -19.67 -0.26
CA LYS A 86 11.08 -19.26 -1.22
C LYS A 86 11.16 -17.75 -1.40
N GLY A 87 10.18 -17.00 -0.90
CA GLY A 87 10.17 -15.54 -0.90
C GLY A 87 10.74 -14.95 0.40
N THR A 88 10.92 -13.65 0.40
CA THR A 88 11.38 -12.89 1.58
C THR A 88 10.51 -11.66 1.77
N VAL A 89 10.15 -11.34 3.01
CA VAL A 89 9.50 -10.09 3.38
C VAL A 89 10.44 -9.31 4.29
N TYR A 90 10.83 -8.12 3.86
CA TYR A 90 11.52 -7.15 4.71
C TYR A 90 10.48 -6.22 5.34
N ALA A 91 10.29 -6.32 6.64
CA ALA A 91 9.49 -5.38 7.43
C ALA A 91 10.40 -4.24 7.88
N VAL A 92 10.33 -3.10 7.18
CA VAL A 92 11.29 -2.01 7.33
C VAL A 92 10.66 -0.84 8.09
N GLY A 93 11.26 -0.44 9.19
CA GLY A 93 10.80 0.67 10.00
C GLY A 93 11.95 1.49 10.61
N ASN A 94 11.61 2.55 11.32
CA ASN A 94 12.58 3.32 12.07
C ASN A 94 13.15 2.49 13.22
N PRO A 95 14.37 2.80 13.70
CA PRO A 95 14.89 2.25 14.95
C PRO A 95 13.90 2.50 16.10
N PRO A 96 13.81 1.57 17.05
CA PRO A 96 12.98 1.75 18.23
C PRO A 96 13.38 3.02 18.99
N ARG A 97 12.41 3.75 19.51
CA ARG A 97 12.70 4.89 20.39
C ARG A 97 13.36 4.38 21.65
N ALA A 98 14.29 5.17 22.19
CA ALA A 98 14.91 4.87 23.47
C ALA A 98 13.84 4.60 24.55
N SER A 99 14.13 3.66 25.44
CA SER A 99 13.26 3.41 26.59
C SER A 99 13.14 4.68 27.45
N GLN A 100 11.96 4.93 28.01
CA GLN A 100 11.78 5.99 29.01
C GLN A 100 12.54 5.69 30.30
N ASP A 101 12.81 4.42 30.57
CA ASP A 101 13.70 3.96 31.66
C ASP A 101 15.05 3.56 31.06
N PRO A 102 16.13 4.33 31.27
CA PRO A 102 17.46 4.03 30.72
C PRO A 102 18.04 2.67 31.15
N SER A 103 17.51 2.09 32.21
CA SER A 103 17.95 0.76 32.70
C SER A 103 17.33 -0.40 31.94
N LYS A 104 16.35 -0.13 31.07
CA LYS A 104 15.60 -1.16 30.29
C LYS A 104 15.85 -0.98 28.79
N PRO A 105 15.98 -2.08 28.04
CA PRO A 105 16.00 -1.98 26.59
C PRO A 105 14.67 -1.42 26.07
N PRO A 106 14.66 -0.77 24.90
CA PRO A 106 13.42 -0.38 24.25
C PRO A 106 12.53 -1.60 24.03
N PRO A 107 11.20 -1.43 24.08
CA PRO A 107 10.28 -2.53 23.80
C PRO A 107 10.45 -3.01 22.35
N PRO A 108 10.30 -4.33 22.10
CA PRO A 108 10.37 -4.85 20.75
C PRO A 108 9.29 -4.21 19.88
N GLN A 109 9.65 -3.87 18.63
CA GLN A 109 8.70 -3.35 17.66
C GLN A 109 7.81 -4.49 17.13
N PRO A 110 6.59 -4.21 16.62
CA PRO A 110 5.72 -5.24 16.08
C PRO A 110 6.39 -6.09 14.99
N GLN A 111 7.21 -5.50 14.12
CA GLN A 111 7.94 -6.24 13.07
C GLN A 111 8.96 -7.23 13.64
N ASP A 112 9.59 -6.92 14.80
CA ASP A 112 10.52 -7.84 15.46
C ASP A 112 9.79 -9.07 16.00
N THR A 113 8.62 -8.83 16.58
CA THR A 113 7.77 -9.91 17.09
C THR A 113 7.32 -10.84 15.95
N ILE A 114 6.97 -10.27 14.79
CA ILE A 114 6.57 -11.06 13.61
C ILE A 114 7.77 -11.84 13.06
N ALA A 115 8.94 -11.22 12.96
CA ALA A 115 10.15 -11.87 12.46
C ALA A 115 10.65 -13.01 13.39
N ALA A 116 10.32 -12.95 14.68
CA ALA A 116 10.60 -13.99 15.66
C ALA A 116 9.55 -15.13 15.67
N ASP A 117 8.39 -14.92 15.04
CA ASP A 117 7.31 -15.92 15.00
C ASP A 117 7.61 -17.00 13.95
N PRO A 118 7.69 -18.29 14.33
CA PRO A 118 7.96 -19.38 13.40
C PRO A 118 6.91 -19.51 12.28
N ASN A 119 5.70 -18.98 12.47
CA ASN A 119 4.69 -18.93 11.42
C ASN A 119 5.08 -18.01 10.25
N TYR A 120 6.01 -17.06 10.47
CA TYR A 120 6.44 -16.05 9.51
C TYR A 120 7.97 -16.07 9.30
N SER A 121 8.57 -17.26 9.24
CA SER A 121 10.03 -17.50 9.22
C SER A 121 10.77 -16.83 8.03
N ASN A 122 10.07 -16.39 6.99
CA ASN A 122 10.60 -15.66 5.85
C ASN A 122 10.51 -14.13 6.01
N VAL A 123 10.01 -13.64 7.16
CA VAL A 123 10.03 -12.22 7.51
C VAL A 123 11.36 -11.85 8.15
N LYS A 124 11.90 -10.70 7.75
CA LYS A 124 13.10 -10.10 8.33
C LYS A 124 12.80 -8.68 8.76
N SER A 125 12.94 -8.39 10.04
CA SER A 125 12.84 -7.04 10.58
C SER A 125 14.10 -6.24 10.26
N ILE A 126 13.92 -5.02 9.75
CA ILE A 126 14.99 -4.08 9.45
C ILE A 126 14.66 -2.73 10.06
N HIS A 127 15.63 -2.20 10.82
CA HIS A 127 15.55 -0.89 11.43
C HIS A 127 16.55 0.05 10.76
N ILE A 128 16.03 1.08 10.07
CA ILE A 128 16.85 2.12 9.43
C ILE A 128 16.28 3.50 9.74
N PRO A 129 17.09 4.54 9.82
CA PRO A 129 16.61 5.91 9.90
C PRO A 129 15.94 6.29 8.57
N LEU A 130 14.63 6.08 8.45
CA LEU A 130 13.89 6.22 7.19
C LEU A 130 14.04 7.59 6.53
N LEU A 131 14.26 8.66 7.33
CA LEU A 131 14.53 9.99 6.79
C LEU A 131 15.85 10.09 6.00
N GLN A 132 16.73 9.10 6.13
CA GLN A 132 17.97 8.99 5.36
C GLN A 132 17.79 8.13 4.11
N GLY A 133 16.59 7.63 3.87
CA GLY A 133 16.23 6.79 2.74
C GLY A 133 16.14 5.30 3.08
N VAL A 134 15.66 4.53 2.13
CA VAL A 134 15.46 3.07 2.23
C VAL A 134 16.71 2.34 1.75
N SER A 135 17.22 1.44 2.60
CA SER A 135 18.32 0.52 2.25
C SER A 135 17.99 -0.87 2.77
N ILE A 136 18.11 -1.87 1.89
CA ILE A 136 17.82 -3.27 2.17
C ILE A 136 18.93 -4.18 1.60
N PRO A 137 19.12 -5.39 2.16
CA PRO A 137 20.24 -6.27 1.77
C PRO A 137 20.22 -6.71 0.32
N THR A 138 19.02 -6.89 -0.26
CA THR A 138 18.85 -7.33 -1.67
C THR A 138 17.71 -6.57 -2.31
N GLN A 139 17.84 -6.25 -3.61
CA GLN A 139 16.76 -5.56 -4.32
C GLN A 139 15.44 -6.34 -4.28
N ALA A 140 14.36 -5.60 -4.08
CA ALA A 140 13.01 -6.13 -3.97
C ALA A 140 12.27 -6.16 -5.32
N ASP A 141 11.30 -7.04 -5.43
CA ASP A 141 10.32 -7.04 -6.52
C ASP A 141 9.23 -5.99 -6.27
N ILE A 142 8.86 -5.81 -5.00
CA ILE A 142 7.81 -4.88 -4.57
C ILE A 142 8.27 -4.13 -3.33
N VAL A 143 8.08 -2.80 -3.31
CA VAL A 143 8.05 -1.98 -2.10
C VAL A 143 6.62 -1.52 -1.90
N TRP A 144 6.09 -1.74 -0.72
CA TRP A 144 4.72 -1.42 -0.31
C TRP A 144 4.74 -0.44 0.86
N THR A 145 3.92 0.60 0.82
CA THR A 145 3.61 1.45 1.98
C THR A 145 2.11 1.70 2.06
N ALA A 146 1.56 1.69 3.26
CA ALA A 146 0.12 1.85 3.48
C ALA A 146 -0.17 2.80 4.63
N GLN A 147 -0.80 3.94 4.30
CA GLN A 147 -1.25 4.95 5.26
C GLN A 147 -0.09 5.59 6.05
N ASN A 148 1.06 5.79 5.41
CA ASN A 148 2.27 6.32 6.03
C ASN A 148 2.98 7.39 5.18
N TYR A 149 2.68 7.51 3.88
CA TYR A 149 3.38 8.45 3.02
C TYR A 149 3.11 9.90 3.45
N HIS A 150 1.87 10.20 3.85
CA HIS A 150 1.51 11.49 4.42
C HIS A 150 2.26 11.80 5.72
N ASP A 151 2.53 10.79 6.56
CA ASP A 151 3.26 10.96 7.81
C ASP A 151 4.77 11.20 7.58
N LEU A 152 5.37 10.53 6.60
CA LEU A 152 6.75 10.81 6.19
C LEU A 152 6.91 12.27 5.79
N LYS A 153 5.93 12.82 5.07
CA LYS A 153 5.94 14.21 4.61
C LYS A 153 5.85 15.25 5.74
N ASN A 154 5.45 14.84 6.95
CA ASN A 154 5.45 15.69 8.14
C ASN A 154 6.83 15.81 8.81
N ALA A 155 7.80 15.01 8.40
CA ALA A 155 9.14 15.07 8.98
C ALA A 155 9.84 16.40 8.59
N PRO A 156 10.50 17.08 9.54
CA PRO A 156 11.22 18.31 9.25
C PRO A 156 12.26 18.10 8.15
N ASN A 157 12.25 18.97 7.14
CA ASN A 157 13.21 18.99 6.03
C ASN A 157 13.31 17.71 5.21
N ILE A 158 12.26 16.88 5.18
CA ILE A 158 12.23 15.71 4.32
C ILE A 158 12.21 16.12 2.84
N ASP A 159 13.11 15.55 2.06
CA ASP A 159 13.03 15.56 0.61
C ASP A 159 12.36 14.26 0.14
N MET A 160 11.08 14.33 -0.20
CA MET A 160 10.31 13.16 -0.62
C MET A 160 10.78 12.61 -1.96
N VAL A 161 11.32 13.44 -2.85
CA VAL A 161 11.90 12.97 -4.12
C VAL A 161 13.16 12.15 -3.86
N ALA A 162 14.03 12.62 -2.95
CA ALA A 162 15.22 11.85 -2.53
C ALA A 162 14.83 10.56 -1.80
N PHE A 163 13.79 10.59 -0.95
CA PHE A 163 13.24 9.40 -0.31
C PHE A 163 12.74 8.38 -1.33
N ASP A 164 11.89 8.80 -2.26
CA ASP A 164 11.38 7.95 -3.35
C ASP A 164 12.50 7.43 -4.25
N LYS A 165 13.57 8.23 -4.46
CA LYS A 165 14.75 7.78 -5.17
C LYS A 165 15.48 6.65 -4.45
N SER A 166 15.51 6.66 -3.14
CA SER A 166 16.06 5.54 -2.34
C SER A 166 15.21 4.26 -2.48
N VAL A 167 13.87 4.42 -2.49
CA VAL A 167 12.94 3.32 -2.80
C VAL A 167 13.17 2.78 -4.21
N PHE A 168 13.34 3.68 -5.19
CA PHE A 168 13.67 3.30 -6.57
C PHE A 168 14.95 2.47 -6.65
N ASN A 169 15.99 2.87 -5.93
CA ASN A 169 17.28 2.16 -5.91
C ASN A 169 17.19 0.79 -5.24
N SER A 170 16.29 0.62 -4.27
CA SER A 170 16.05 -0.64 -3.58
C SER A 170 15.22 -1.65 -4.39
N LEU A 171 14.63 -1.24 -5.52
CA LEU A 171 13.87 -2.11 -6.41
C LEU A 171 14.73 -2.70 -7.53
N LYS A 172 14.40 -3.93 -7.93
CA LYS A 172 14.88 -4.54 -9.18
C LYS A 172 14.40 -3.75 -10.40
N PRO A 173 15.09 -3.78 -11.55
CA PRO A 173 14.51 -3.32 -12.81
C PRO A 173 13.16 -3.99 -13.07
N GLY A 174 12.13 -3.21 -13.41
CA GLY A 174 10.76 -3.69 -13.57
C GLY A 174 9.98 -3.90 -12.25
N GLY A 175 10.62 -3.73 -11.09
CA GLY A 175 9.96 -3.78 -9.78
C GLY A 175 8.97 -2.64 -9.57
N VAL A 176 8.07 -2.78 -8.59
CA VAL A 176 6.98 -1.82 -8.36
C VAL A 176 7.02 -1.22 -6.95
N PHE A 177 6.68 0.05 -6.88
CA PHE A 177 6.38 0.77 -5.64
C PHE A 177 4.87 0.97 -5.54
N ILE A 178 4.27 0.52 -4.46
CA ILE A 178 2.84 0.69 -4.17
C ILE A 178 2.69 1.70 -3.04
N VAL A 179 1.91 2.74 -3.29
CA VAL A 179 1.52 3.73 -2.28
C VAL A 179 0.01 3.68 -2.10
N LEU A 180 -0.41 3.29 -0.91
CA LEU A 180 -1.79 3.33 -0.45
C LEU A 180 -1.88 4.42 0.62
N ASP A 181 -2.73 5.43 0.41
CA ASP A 181 -2.92 6.47 1.43
C ASP A 181 -4.29 7.13 1.36
N HIS A 182 -4.61 7.95 2.37
CA HIS A 182 -5.87 8.67 2.52
C HIS A 182 -5.91 9.88 1.56
N VAL A 183 -6.99 9.97 0.77
CA VAL A 183 -7.18 11.07 -0.18
C VAL A 183 -7.41 12.39 0.55
N ALA A 184 -6.70 13.44 0.13
CA ALA A 184 -6.98 14.83 0.45
C ALA A 184 -7.57 15.56 -0.74
N ASN A 185 -8.33 16.63 -0.48
CA ASN A 185 -8.69 17.59 -1.51
C ASN A 185 -7.43 18.33 -2.00
N PRO A 186 -7.34 18.63 -3.31
CA PRO A 186 -6.24 19.39 -3.86
C PRO A 186 -6.03 20.73 -3.13
N ASP A 187 -4.78 21.18 -3.10
CA ASP A 187 -4.37 22.50 -2.59
C ASP A 187 -4.77 22.79 -1.12
N THR A 188 -5.11 21.76 -0.32
CA THR A 188 -5.42 21.93 1.10
C THR A 188 -4.13 22.16 1.90
N PRO A 189 -3.95 23.33 2.53
CA PRO A 189 -2.72 23.63 3.27
C PRO A 189 -2.52 22.68 4.47
N ASN A 190 -1.27 22.27 4.69
CA ASN A 190 -0.86 21.45 5.84
C ASN A 190 -1.72 20.19 6.07
N VAL A 191 -2.37 19.67 5.02
CA VAL A 191 -3.34 18.57 5.11
C VAL A 191 -2.74 17.30 5.70
N THR A 192 -1.45 17.05 5.48
CA THR A 192 -0.76 15.86 6.00
C THR A 192 -0.69 15.87 7.53
N SER A 193 -0.41 17.02 8.14
CA SER A 193 -0.32 17.15 9.59
C SER A 193 -1.68 17.37 10.27
N THR A 194 -2.61 18.06 9.61
CA THR A 194 -3.92 18.40 10.19
C THR A 194 -4.95 17.30 10.02
N LEU A 195 -5.07 16.74 8.80
CA LEU A 195 -6.08 15.75 8.46
C LEU A 195 -5.52 14.32 8.33
N HIS A 196 -4.20 14.12 8.37
CA HIS A 196 -3.55 12.84 8.06
C HIS A 196 -4.00 12.28 6.71
N ARG A 197 -3.91 13.14 5.68
CA ARG A 197 -4.30 12.85 4.30
C ARG A 197 -3.27 13.46 3.36
N ILE A 198 -3.25 13.01 2.13
CA ILE A 198 -2.37 13.57 1.11
C ILE A 198 -3.09 13.64 -0.24
N ASP A 199 -2.82 14.71 -1.00
CA ASP A 199 -3.25 14.81 -2.40
C ASP A 199 -2.52 13.75 -3.23
N PRO A 200 -3.25 12.82 -3.90
CA PRO A 200 -2.64 11.80 -4.76
C PRO A 200 -1.77 12.37 -5.88
N ALA A 201 -2.10 13.57 -6.38
CA ALA A 201 -1.32 14.22 -7.43
C ALA A 201 0.10 14.61 -6.95
N VAL A 202 0.24 14.97 -5.67
CA VAL A 202 1.53 15.26 -5.05
C VAL A 202 2.39 14.01 -5.00
N VAL A 203 1.83 12.88 -4.55
CA VAL A 203 2.53 11.59 -4.50
C VAL A 203 3.00 11.16 -5.88
N ARG A 204 2.13 11.28 -6.87
CA ARG A 204 2.47 10.95 -8.25
C ARG A 204 3.62 11.80 -8.78
N LYS A 205 3.58 13.11 -8.56
CA LYS A 205 4.63 14.04 -8.98
C LYS A 205 5.98 13.71 -8.35
N GLU A 206 6.01 13.40 -7.05
CA GLU A 206 7.23 13.08 -6.31
C GLU A 206 7.83 11.75 -6.79
N ALA A 207 7.03 10.70 -6.93
CA ALA A 207 7.48 9.41 -7.43
C ALA A 207 7.99 9.49 -8.90
N GLU A 208 7.27 10.21 -9.78
CA GLU A 208 7.72 10.40 -11.17
C GLU A 208 9.04 11.21 -11.23
N ALA A 209 9.21 12.22 -10.37
CA ALA A 209 10.48 12.98 -10.26
C ALA A 209 11.64 12.09 -9.76
N ALA A 210 11.37 11.07 -8.93
CA ALA A 210 12.37 10.10 -8.50
C ALA A 210 12.76 9.08 -9.61
N GLY A 211 12.04 9.07 -10.74
CA GLY A 211 12.32 8.25 -11.91
C GLY A 211 11.34 7.10 -12.15
N PHE A 212 10.34 6.95 -11.33
CA PHE A 212 9.28 5.97 -11.54
C PHE A 212 8.40 6.32 -12.73
N LYS A 213 7.70 5.32 -13.26
CA LYS A 213 6.59 5.48 -14.20
C LYS A 213 5.30 5.09 -13.51
N PHE A 214 4.27 5.95 -13.60
CA PHE A 214 2.94 5.59 -13.12
C PHE A 214 2.41 4.39 -13.93
N ASP A 215 2.01 3.32 -13.23
CA ASP A 215 1.60 2.02 -13.81
C ASP A 215 0.14 1.66 -13.47
N GLY A 216 -0.62 2.64 -13.00
CA GLY A 216 -2.05 2.51 -12.74
C GLY A 216 -2.46 2.69 -11.29
N GLU A 217 -3.77 2.66 -11.08
CA GLU A 217 -4.38 2.76 -9.75
C GLU A 217 -5.44 1.67 -9.54
N SER A 218 -5.69 1.32 -8.28
CA SER A 218 -6.85 0.51 -7.89
C SER A 218 -7.90 1.39 -7.21
N LYS A 219 -9.15 1.26 -7.66
CA LYS A 219 -10.31 1.92 -7.06
C LYS A 219 -10.96 1.08 -5.95
N ALA A 220 -10.36 -0.04 -5.56
CA ALA A 220 -10.97 -0.97 -4.61
C ALA A 220 -11.28 -0.32 -3.26
N LEU A 221 -10.47 0.67 -2.83
CA LEU A 221 -10.64 1.37 -1.55
C LEU A 221 -11.25 2.77 -1.71
N HIS A 222 -11.79 3.08 -2.90
CA HIS A 222 -12.48 4.34 -3.13
C HIS A 222 -13.80 4.40 -2.34
N ASN A 223 -14.00 5.48 -1.59
CA ASN A 223 -15.22 5.76 -0.86
C ASN A 223 -15.76 7.15 -1.20
N PRO A 224 -16.75 7.26 -2.12
CA PRO A 224 -17.30 8.55 -2.55
C PRO A 224 -18.12 9.26 -1.47
N ALA A 225 -18.39 8.61 -0.34
CA ALA A 225 -19.10 9.24 0.80
C ALA A 225 -18.15 10.02 1.72
N ASP A 226 -16.84 9.91 1.54
CA ASP A 226 -15.83 10.70 2.28
C ASP A 226 -15.58 12.02 1.54
N ASP A 227 -15.87 13.14 2.17
CA ASP A 227 -15.67 14.48 1.62
C ASP A 227 -14.24 15.01 1.74
N HIS A 228 -13.33 14.19 2.30
CA HIS A 228 -11.92 14.49 2.53
C HIS A 228 -11.63 15.65 3.51
N THR A 229 -12.64 16.11 4.28
CA THR A 229 -12.47 17.21 5.24
C THR A 229 -12.29 16.74 6.68
N THR A 230 -12.64 15.47 6.95
CA THR A 230 -12.51 14.86 8.27
C THR A 230 -11.14 14.19 8.43
N ARG A 231 -10.54 14.35 9.61
CA ARG A 231 -9.27 13.72 9.95
C ARG A 231 -9.33 12.19 9.88
N SER A 232 -8.37 11.58 9.21
CA SER A 232 -8.26 10.12 9.05
C SER A 232 -7.52 9.48 10.22
N THR A 233 -8.07 9.54 11.42
CA THR A 233 -7.45 8.90 12.60
C THR A 233 -8.12 7.58 12.95
N ALA A 234 -7.36 6.71 13.63
CA ALA A 234 -7.87 5.41 14.09
C ALA A 234 -9.10 5.52 15.01
N ASP A 235 -9.28 6.64 15.68
CA ASP A 235 -10.37 6.89 16.62
C ASP A 235 -11.45 7.83 16.07
N GLY A 236 -11.29 8.27 14.81
CA GLY A 236 -12.21 9.20 14.16
C GLY A 236 -13.50 8.56 13.66
N PRO A 237 -14.51 9.39 13.31
CA PRO A 237 -15.81 8.92 12.79
C PRO A 237 -15.69 8.15 11.47
N LEU A 238 -14.62 8.37 10.72
CA LEU A 238 -14.30 7.66 9.48
C LEU A 238 -13.30 6.53 9.69
N ARG A 239 -13.21 5.98 10.89
CA ARG A 239 -12.34 4.84 11.17
C ARG A 239 -12.54 3.74 10.12
N HIS A 240 -11.48 3.40 9.38
CA HIS A 240 -11.46 2.41 8.30
C HIS A 240 -12.38 2.69 7.10
N LYS A 241 -13.01 3.88 7.03
CA LYS A 241 -13.96 4.26 5.97
C LYS A 241 -13.54 5.50 5.18
N THR A 242 -12.32 5.97 5.36
CA THR A 242 -11.80 7.07 4.54
C THR A 242 -11.67 6.64 3.08
N ASP A 243 -11.84 7.59 2.18
CA ASP A 243 -11.45 7.38 0.79
C ASP A 243 -9.93 7.21 0.68
N GLN A 244 -9.48 6.20 -0.06
CA GLN A 244 -8.07 5.88 -0.20
C GLN A 244 -7.73 5.64 -1.66
N PHE A 245 -6.61 6.22 -2.08
CA PHE A 245 -6.00 5.86 -3.36
C PHE A 245 -4.99 4.73 -3.18
N VAL A 246 -4.82 3.94 -4.22
CA VAL A 246 -3.77 2.91 -4.30
C VAL A 246 -3.07 3.06 -5.63
N TYR A 247 -1.87 3.63 -5.61
CA TYR A 247 -1.06 3.88 -6.78
C TYR A 247 0.03 2.84 -6.95
N LYS A 248 0.25 2.43 -8.19
CA LYS A 248 1.35 1.59 -8.59
C LYS A 248 2.30 2.37 -9.47
N PHE A 249 3.56 2.40 -9.07
CA PHE A 249 4.68 2.99 -9.80
C PHE A 249 5.67 1.91 -10.19
N ARG A 250 6.16 1.95 -11.41
CA ARG A 250 7.11 0.97 -11.93
C ARG A 250 8.48 1.57 -12.13
N LYS A 251 9.52 0.86 -11.65
CA LYS A 251 10.90 1.12 -12.06
C LYS A 251 11.08 0.62 -13.49
N PRO A 252 11.51 1.45 -14.46
CA PRO A 252 11.84 0.98 -15.81
C PRO A 252 12.84 -0.18 -15.79
N LYS A 253 12.80 -1.02 -16.84
CA LYS A 253 13.76 -2.11 -17.06
C LYS A 253 15.11 -1.58 -17.52
#